data_8bc3526327bbbb7ef87614dd5487bfd5
#
_entry.id   8bc3526327bbbb7ef87614dd5487bfd5
#
_cell.length_a   1.000
_cell.length_b   1.000
_cell.length_c   1.000
_cell.angle_alpha   90.00
_cell.angle_beta   90.00
_cell.angle_gamma   90.00
#
_symmetry.space_group_name_H-M   'P 1'
#
loop_
_entity.id
_entity.type
_entity.pdbx_description
1 polymer ?
#
loop_
_entity_poly.entity_id
_entity_poly.type
_entity_poly.pdbx_seq_one_letter_code
_entity_poly.pdbx_strand_id
1 'polypeptide(L)'
;DGVQIISSTLQEAEMHNGSDIGPNSHLRREAAIGEDVHIGNFCEVKKAYIGEGTKVGHLTYIGNATLGKNINVGCGVVFVNYDGTNKHHTNVGDHAFIGSNSNLVAPVNIAKDSFVAAGSTITDSTEQYDMAIARARQVNKENYAKKLPW
;
A
#
# COMPACT_ATOMS: atom_id res chain seq x y z
N ASP A 1 -2.58 11.62 -21.47
CA ASP A 1 -1.27 11.98 -22.07
C ASP A 1 -0.16 11.85 -21.05
N GLY A 2 1.09 11.59 -21.52
CA GLY A 2 2.26 11.54 -20.63
C GLY A 2 2.38 10.30 -19.75
N VAL A 3 1.58 9.26 -19.98
CA VAL A 3 1.69 7.97 -19.27
C VAL A 3 2.98 7.26 -19.66
N GLN A 4 3.71 6.76 -18.65
CA GLN A 4 4.94 6.00 -18.86
C GLN A 4 4.79 4.56 -18.34
N ILE A 5 5.10 3.58 -19.17
CA ILE A 5 5.06 2.16 -18.81
C ILE A 5 6.42 1.55 -19.10
N ILE A 6 7.11 1.10 -18.06
CA ILE A 6 8.45 0.52 -18.16
C ILE A 6 8.38 -0.95 -17.77
N SER A 7 8.67 -1.86 -18.70
CA SER A 7 8.83 -3.30 -18.46
C SER A 7 7.79 -3.89 -17.47
N SER A 8 6.51 -3.60 -17.71
CA SER A 8 5.42 -3.96 -16.81
C SER A 8 4.27 -4.61 -17.58
N THR A 9 3.41 -5.33 -16.87
CA THR A 9 2.24 -6.00 -17.45
C THR A 9 0.96 -5.29 -17.06
N LEU A 10 0.12 -4.98 -18.04
CA LEU A 10 -1.21 -4.39 -17.85
C LEU A 10 -2.26 -5.31 -18.46
N GLN A 11 -3.27 -5.68 -17.68
CA GLN A 11 -4.37 -6.54 -18.08
C GLN A 11 -5.71 -5.90 -17.71
N GLU A 12 -6.47 -5.43 -18.69
CA GLU A 12 -7.78 -4.80 -18.47
C GLU A 12 -7.73 -3.74 -17.35
N ALA A 13 -6.73 -2.84 -17.44
CA ALA A 13 -6.45 -1.80 -16.47
C ALA A 13 -6.42 -0.43 -17.15
N GLU A 14 -6.64 0.63 -16.37
CA GLU A 14 -6.63 2.01 -16.84
C GLU A 14 -5.53 2.81 -16.16
N MET A 15 -4.87 3.70 -16.93
CA MET A 15 -3.91 4.66 -16.41
C MET A 15 -4.23 6.05 -16.96
N HIS A 16 -4.28 7.05 -16.10
CA HIS A 16 -4.60 8.43 -16.44
C HIS A 16 -3.34 9.29 -16.62
N ASN A 17 -3.54 10.55 -17.04
CA ASN A 17 -2.49 11.47 -17.44
C ASN A 17 -1.36 11.60 -16.42
N GLY A 18 -0.13 11.65 -16.88
CA GLY A 18 1.05 11.87 -16.05
C GLY A 18 1.47 10.72 -15.16
N SER A 19 0.68 9.65 -15.10
CA SER A 19 1.02 8.49 -14.26
C SER A 19 2.11 7.61 -14.87
N ASP A 20 2.84 6.90 -14.02
CA ASP A 20 3.89 5.98 -14.46
C ASP A 20 3.87 4.66 -13.69
N ILE A 21 4.40 3.62 -14.34
CA ILE A 21 4.53 2.29 -13.74
C ILE A 21 5.84 1.61 -14.15
N GLY A 22 6.44 0.94 -13.21
CA GLY A 22 7.52 -0.01 -13.43
C GLY A 22 8.87 0.36 -12.87
N PRO A 23 9.89 -0.46 -13.20
CA PRO A 23 9.76 -1.72 -13.94
C PRO A 23 9.20 -2.88 -13.10
N ASN A 24 8.81 -3.99 -13.78
CA ASN A 24 8.42 -5.26 -13.17
C ASN A 24 7.20 -5.16 -12.24
N SER A 25 6.18 -4.44 -12.66
CA SER A 25 4.91 -4.32 -11.94
C SER A 25 3.74 -4.85 -12.76
N HIS A 26 2.63 -5.13 -12.10
CA HIS A 26 1.48 -5.76 -12.73
C HIS A 26 0.17 -5.06 -12.32
N LEU A 27 -0.45 -4.38 -13.27
CA LEU A 27 -1.84 -3.95 -13.14
C LEU A 27 -2.75 -5.03 -13.69
N ARG A 28 -3.59 -5.54 -12.83
CA ARG A 28 -4.54 -6.59 -13.16
C ARG A 28 -5.94 -6.01 -13.37
N ARG A 29 -6.84 -6.88 -13.77
CA ARG A 29 -8.23 -6.54 -14.08
C ARG A 29 -8.86 -5.59 -13.04
N GLU A 30 -9.53 -4.56 -13.55
CA GLU A 30 -10.21 -3.54 -12.76
C GLU A 30 -9.26 -2.68 -11.88
N ALA A 31 -7.99 -2.58 -12.25
CA ALA A 31 -7.10 -1.57 -11.68
C ALA A 31 -7.28 -0.27 -12.44
N ALA A 32 -7.57 0.81 -11.71
CA ALA A 32 -7.70 2.16 -12.28
C ALA A 32 -6.74 3.11 -11.56
N ILE A 33 -5.79 3.66 -12.30
CA ILE A 33 -4.72 4.51 -11.81
C ILE A 33 -5.00 5.95 -12.21
N GLY A 34 -5.16 6.83 -11.23
CA GLY A 34 -5.46 8.25 -11.41
C GLY A 34 -4.31 9.05 -12.01
N GLU A 35 -4.51 10.37 -12.11
CA GLU A 35 -3.50 11.27 -12.67
C GLU A 35 -2.28 11.40 -11.75
N ASP A 36 -1.09 11.58 -12.34
CA ASP A 36 0.17 11.80 -11.63
C ASP A 36 0.51 10.76 -10.55
N VAL A 37 -0.02 9.55 -10.67
CA VAL A 37 0.27 8.43 -9.77
C VAL A 37 1.59 7.77 -10.16
N HIS A 38 2.42 7.47 -9.18
CA HIS A 38 3.65 6.72 -9.37
C HIS A 38 3.52 5.30 -8.82
N ILE A 39 3.65 4.29 -9.69
CA ILE A 39 3.76 2.87 -9.31
C ILE A 39 5.18 2.41 -9.63
N GLY A 40 5.98 2.17 -8.60
CA GLY A 40 7.36 1.72 -8.77
C GLY A 40 7.46 0.24 -9.14
N ASN A 41 8.53 -0.41 -8.69
CA ASN A 41 8.83 -1.77 -9.08
C ASN A 41 8.30 -2.84 -8.11
N PHE A 42 7.96 -4.00 -8.67
CA PHE A 42 7.42 -5.16 -7.95
C PHE A 42 6.11 -4.86 -7.22
N CYS A 43 5.25 -4.06 -7.82
CA CYS A 43 3.92 -3.77 -7.31
C CYS A 43 2.86 -4.54 -8.10
N GLU A 44 1.83 -5.01 -7.40
CA GLU A 44 0.66 -5.61 -8.02
C GLU A 44 -0.61 -4.89 -7.56
N VAL A 45 -1.45 -4.47 -8.52
CA VAL A 45 -2.72 -3.79 -8.26
C VAL A 45 -3.85 -4.54 -8.95
N LYS A 46 -4.92 -4.86 -8.23
CA LYS A 46 -6.08 -5.59 -8.74
C LYS A 46 -7.38 -5.07 -8.10
N LYS A 47 -8.39 -4.82 -8.93
CA LYS A 47 -9.71 -4.36 -8.44
C LYS A 47 -9.56 -3.20 -7.45
N ALA A 48 -8.84 -2.18 -7.86
CA ALA A 48 -8.53 -1.05 -7.01
C ALA A 48 -8.46 0.26 -7.79
N TYR A 49 -8.91 1.33 -7.16
CA TYR A 49 -8.70 2.69 -7.63
C TYR A 49 -7.60 3.36 -6.80
N ILE A 50 -6.65 3.98 -7.47
CA ILE A 50 -5.57 4.76 -6.83
C ILE A 50 -5.70 6.20 -7.30
N GLY A 51 -6.00 7.11 -6.37
CA GLY A 51 -6.26 8.51 -6.64
C GLY A 51 -5.01 9.33 -6.95
N GLU A 52 -5.25 10.49 -7.52
CA GLU A 52 -4.27 11.46 -8.04
C GLU A 52 -3.09 11.69 -7.08
N GLY A 53 -1.87 11.75 -7.63
CA GLY A 53 -0.64 12.09 -6.91
C GLY A 53 -0.17 11.05 -5.88
N THR A 54 -0.84 9.90 -5.78
CA THR A 54 -0.46 8.82 -4.85
C THR A 54 0.80 8.10 -5.32
N LYS A 55 1.62 7.70 -4.36
CA LYS A 55 2.89 7.01 -4.61
C LYS A 55 2.90 5.62 -3.98
N VAL A 56 3.20 4.61 -4.82
CA VAL A 56 3.33 3.20 -4.45
C VAL A 56 4.67 2.71 -4.98
N GLY A 57 5.74 2.96 -4.25
CA GLY A 57 7.10 2.85 -4.78
C GLY A 57 7.63 1.44 -4.97
N HIS A 58 7.35 0.50 -4.06
CA HIS A 58 8.08 -0.77 -4.02
C HIS A 58 7.30 -1.90 -3.38
N LEU A 59 7.40 -3.12 -3.96
CA LEU A 59 7.07 -4.40 -3.31
C LEU A 59 5.71 -4.39 -2.59
N THR A 60 4.67 -3.91 -3.25
CA THR A 60 3.36 -3.67 -2.62
C THR A 60 2.26 -4.44 -3.35
N TYR A 61 1.34 -5.02 -2.59
CA TYR A 61 0.11 -5.60 -3.12
C TYR A 61 -1.10 -4.77 -2.71
N ILE A 62 -1.86 -4.29 -3.69
CA ILE A 62 -3.12 -3.56 -3.50
C ILE A 62 -4.24 -4.32 -4.20
N GLY A 63 -5.14 -4.88 -3.42
CA GLY A 63 -6.30 -5.61 -3.93
C GLY A 63 -7.59 -5.21 -3.24
N ASN A 64 -8.67 -5.05 -4.01
CA ASN A 64 -9.99 -4.65 -3.50
C ASN A 64 -9.90 -3.38 -2.63
N ALA A 65 -9.45 -2.27 -3.20
CA ALA A 65 -9.19 -1.05 -2.45
C ALA A 65 -9.59 0.22 -3.20
N THR A 66 -9.87 1.26 -2.45
CA THR A 66 -10.02 2.62 -2.97
C THR A 66 -9.10 3.54 -2.19
N LEU A 67 -8.12 4.10 -2.87
CA LEU A 67 -7.17 5.06 -2.33
C LEU A 67 -7.53 6.46 -2.84
N GLY A 68 -7.55 7.42 -1.93
CA GLY A 68 -7.73 8.83 -2.25
C GLY A 68 -6.47 9.45 -2.88
N LYS A 69 -6.30 10.74 -2.69
CA LYS A 69 -5.23 11.54 -3.32
C LYS A 69 -4.02 11.70 -2.42
N ASN A 70 -2.85 11.84 -3.06
CA ASN A 70 -1.59 12.22 -2.38
C ASN A 70 -1.23 11.31 -1.19
N ILE A 71 -1.50 10.02 -1.33
CA ILE A 71 -1.17 9.01 -0.33
C ILE A 71 0.26 8.53 -0.58
N ASN A 72 1.00 8.26 0.49
CA ASN A 72 2.27 7.56 0.40
C ASN A 72 2.13 6.14 0.92
N VAL A 73 2.32 5.16 0.05
CA VAL A 73 2.31 3.73 0.42
C VAL A 73 3.74 3.23 0.51
N GLY A 74 4.14 2.83 1.70
CA GLY A 74 5.50 2.35 1.99
C GLY A 74 5.82 0.99 1.35
N CYS A 75 7.09 0.69 1.29
CA CYS A 75 7.60 -0.58 0.76
C CYS A 75 7.04 -1.79 1.54
N GLY A 76 6.62 -2.82 0.84
CA GLY A 76 6.17 -4.07 1.46
C GLY A 76 4.79 -4.01 2.11
N VAL A 77 3.98 -3.01 1.79
CA VAL A 77 2.61 -2.92 2.29
C VAL A 77 1.71 -3.96 1.60
N VAL A 78 0.88 -4.62 2.38
CA VAL A 78 -0.08 -5.59 1.89
C VAL A 78 -1.51 -5.18 2.27
N PHE A 79 -2.35 -5.03 1.26
CA PHE A 79 -3.80 -4.91 1.45
C PHE A 79 -4.37 -6.32 1.54
N VAL A 80 -4.59 -6.79 2.78
CA VAL A 80 -5.07 -8.14 3.05
C VAL A 80 -6.56 -8.20 2.78
N ASN A 81 -6.92 -8.62 1.58
CA ASN A 81 -8.30 -8.55 1.07
C ASN A 81 -9.09 -9.86 1.16
N TYR A 82 -8.45 -10.98 1.48
CA TYR A 82 -9.07 -12.31 1.45
C TYR A 82 -9.02 -12.97 2.83
N ASP A 83 -10.17 -13.42 3.33
CA ASP A 83 -10.33 -14.04 4.65
C ASP A 83 -10.32 -15.57 4.63
N GLY A 84 -10.04 -16.16 3.48
CA GLY A 84 -10.14 -17.61 3.25
C GLY A 84 -11.43 -18.03 2.56
N THR A 85 -12.44 -17.16 2.53
CA THR A 85 -13.75 -17.42 1.89
C THR A 85 -14.17 -16.25 1.01
N ASN A 86 -14.15 -15.04 1.53
CA ASN A 86 -14.63 -13.83 0.87
C ASN A 86 -13.53 -12.79 0.71
N LYS A 87 -13.72 -11.89 -0.25
CA LYS A 87 -12.88 -10.70 -0.41
C LYS A 87 -13.57 -9.48 0.18
N HIS A 88 -12.78 -8.67 0.87
CA HIS A 88 -13.23 -7.46 1.55
C HIS A 88 -12.48 -6.24 1.01
N HIS A 89 -13.06 -5.06 1.23
CA HIS A 89 -12.57 -3.80 0.70
C HIS A 89 -11.86 -2.96 1.74
N THR A 90 -10.78 -2.29 1.33
CA THR A 90 -10.06 -1.30 2.13
C THR A 90 -10.23 0.09 1.50
N ASN A 91 -10.54 1.09 2.32
CA ASN A 91 -10.53 2.49 1.92
C ASN A 91 -9.39 3.23 2.61
N VAL A 92 -8.68 4.06 1.87
CA VAL A 92 -7.62 4.94 2.39
C VAL A 92 -7.92 6.37 1.96
N GLY A 93 -8.06 7.25 2.94
CA GLY A 93 -8.38 8.66 2.71
C GLY A 93 -7.17 9.47 2.23
N ASP A 94 -7.46 10.65 1.71
CA ASP A 94 -6.45 11.57 1.16
C ASP A 94 -5.32 11.88 2.16
N HIS A 95 -4.11 12.06 1.65
CA HIS A 95 -2.91 12.43 2.41
C HIS A 95 -2.50 11.44 3.50
N ALA A 96 -3.08 10.24 3.56
CA ALA A 96 -2.66 9.23 4.51
C ALA A 96 -1.23 8.76 4.21
N PHE A 97 -0.50 8.41 5.25
CA PHE A 97 0.82 7.79 5.15
C PHE A 97 0.76 6.35 5.66
N ILE A 98 1.07 5.39 4.80
CA ILE A 98 1.10 3.97 5.16
C ILE A 98 2.56 3.53 5.30
N GLY A 99 2.99 3.27 6.52
CA GLY A 99 4.37 2.88 6.82
C GLY A 99 4.76 1.54 6.20
N SER A 100 6.04 1.38 5.90
CA SER A 100 6.58 0.16 5.27
C SER A 100 6.27 -1.10 6.07
N ASN A 101 6.08 -2.21 5.37
CA ASN A 101 5.78 -3.52 5.96
C ASN A 101 4.51 -3.53 6.83
N SER A 102 3.55 -2.68 6.53
CA SER A 102 2.25 -2.70 7.19
C SER A 102 1.28 -3.62 6.45
N ASN A 103 0.39 -4.25 7.22
CA ASN A 103 -0.73 -5.02 6.69
C ASN A 103 -2.03 -4.30 7.01
N LEU A 104 -2.84 -4.00 6.00
CA LEU A 104 -4.18 -3.44 6.17
C LEU A 104 -5.18 -4.59 6.00
N VAL A 105 -5.77 -5.05 7.09
CA VAL A 105 -6.67 -6.21 7.07
C VAL A 105 -8.10 -5.75 6.81
N ALA A 106 -8.57 -5.98 5.59
CA ALA A 106 -9.91 -5.60 5.17
C ALA A 106 -11.01 -6.43 5.89
N PRO A 107 -12.19 -5.85 6.16
CA PRO A 107 -12.58 -4.47 5.84
C PRO A 107 -12.00 -3.46 6.84
N VAL A 108 -11.37 -2.42 6.35
CA VAL A 108 -10.80 -1.34 7.19
C VAL A 108 -10.82 -0.02 6.44
N ASN A 109 -11.03 1.07 7.17
CA ASN A 109 -10.97 2.43 6.65
C ASN A 109 -9.82 3.18 7.33
N ILE A 110 -8.85 3.61 6.55
CA ILE A 110 -7.78 4.49 7.01
C ILE A 110 -8.22 5.92 6.68
N ALA A 111 -8.45 6.71 7.71
CA ALA A 111 -8.96 8.06 7.53
C ALA A 111 -7.95 8.97 6.82
N LYS A 112 -8.43 10.04 6.20
CA LYS A 112 -7.56 11.07 5.62
C LYS A 112 -6.64 11.67 6.68
N ASP A 113 -5.48 12.14 6.25
CA ASP A 113 -4.48 12.79 7.11
C ASP A 113 -4.00 11.90 8.29
N SER A 114 -4.17 10.58 8.21
CA SER A 114 -3.72 9.65 9.25
C SER A 114 -2.39 8.99 8.90
N PHE A 115 -1.75 8.42 9.88
CA PHE A 115 -0.43 7.81 9.77
C PHE A 115 -0.45 6.37 10.29
N VAL A 116 -0.04 5.41 9.50
CA VAL A 116 0.17 4.03 9.93
C VAL A 116 1.66 3.80 10.16
N ALA A 117 2.02 3.45 11.38
CA ALA A 117 3.43 3.19 11.73
C ALA A 117 3.96 1.93 11.03
N ALA A 118 5.21 2.00 10.56
CA ALA A 118 5.85 0.88 9.89
C ALA A 118 5.77 -0.42 10.69
N GLY A 119 5.55 -1.54 9.99
CA GLY A 119 5.47 -2.88 10.61
C GLY A 119 4.17 -3.15 11.38
N SER A 120 3.14 -2.33 11.19
CA SER A 120 1.86 -2.48 11.88
C SER A 120 0.90 -3.39 11.11
N THR A 121 0.11 -4.17 11.85
CA THR A 121 -1.04 -4.91 11.29
C THR A 121 -2.32 -4.26 11.77
N ILE A 122 -3.01 -3.57 10.87
CA ILE A 122 -4.17 -2.73 11.17
C ILE A 122 -5.44 -3.52 10.90
N THR A 123 -6.24 -3.72 11.95
CA THR A 123 -7.51 -4.44 11.91
C THR A 123 -8.71 -3.54 12.24
N ASP A 124 -8.46 -2.39 12.85
CA ASP A 124 -9.47 -1.40 13.21
C ASP A 124 -9.28 -0.12 12.42
N SER A 125 -10.39 0.51 12.03
CA SER A 125 -10.35 1.78 11.29
C SER A 125 -9.76 2.92 12.12
N THR A 126 -9.13 3.88 11.44
CA THR A 126 -8.56 5.08 12.08
C THR A 126 -9.50 6.27 11.95
N GLU A 127 -9.29 7.26 12.79
CA GLU A 127 -9.89 8.59 12.67
C GLU A 127 -8.88 9.57 12.05
N GLN A 128 -9.36 10.71 11.57
CA GLN A 128 -8.49 11.76 11.01
C GLN A 128 -7.44 12.21 12.04
N TYR A 129 -6.20 12.36 11.59
CA TYR A 129 -5.01 12.72 12.37
C TYR A 129 -4.52 11.65 13.35
N ASP A 130 -5.09 10.45 13.33
CA ASP A 130 -4.57 9.36 14.14
C ASP A 130 -3.18 8.90 13.65
N MET A 131 -2.38 8.41 14.60
CA MET A 131 -1.25 7.54 14.33
C MET A 131 -1.58 6.14 14.82
N ALA A 132 -1.82 5.21 13.91
CA ALA A 132 -2.08 3.81 14.23
C ALA A 132 -0.78 3.02 14.37
N ILE A 133 -0.59 2.39 15.53
CA ILE A 133 0.58 1.55 15.83
C ILE A 133 0.08 0.19 16.32
N ALA A 134 0.37 -0.87 15.59
CA ALA A 134 -0.04 -2.23 15.93
C ALA A 134 1.13 -3.21 15.71
N ARG A 135 2.11 -3.12 16.58
CA ARG A 135 3.33 -3.95 16.58
C ARG A 135 3.85 -4.14 18.01
N ALA A 136 4.63 -5.20 18.24
CA ALA A 136 5.26 -5.43 19.53
C ALA A 136 6.26 -4.33 19.89
N ARG A 137 6.37 -4.02 21.19
CA ARG A 137 7.43 -3.12 21.69
C ARG A 137 8.78 -3.82 21.60
N GLN A 138 9.80 -3.09 21.16
CA GLN A 138 11.17 -3.59 21.07
C GLN A 138 11.71 -3.90 22.48
N VAL A 139 12.40 -5.05 22.58
CA VAL A 139 13.16 -5.45 23.76
C VAL A 139 14.61 -5.66 23.35
N ASN A 140 15.53 -4.96 23.98
CA ASN A 140 16.98 -5.16 23.78
C ASN A 140 17.52 -6.11 24.84
N LYS A 141 18.14 -7.21 24.40
CA LYS A 141 18.81 -8.16 25.27
C LYS A 141 20.32 -7.83 25.29
N GLU A 142 20.76 -7.22 26.34
CA GLU A 142 22.17 -6.81 26.51
C GLU A 142 23.15 -7.98 26.34
N ASN A 143 24.24 -7.71 25.62
CA ASN A 143 25.32 -8.65 25.38
C ASN A 143 24.93 -10.00 24.78
N TYR A 144 23.69 -10.11 24.24
CA TYR A 144 23.23 -11.37 23.65
C TYR A 144 24.14 -11.85 22.51
N ALA A 145 24.57 -10.96 21.65
CA ALA A 145 25.42 -11.30 20.49
C ALA A 145 26.79 -11.82 20.88
N LYS A 146 27.32 -11.49 22.09
CA LYS A 146 28.59 -12.05 22.61
C LYS A 146 28.50 -13.56 22.84
N LYS A 147 27.32 -14.14 22.90
CA LYS A 147 27.09 -15.59 23.08
C LYS A 147 27.09 -16.35 21.78
N LEU A 148 27.14 -15.66 20.65
CA LEU A 148 27.06 -16.27 19.33
C LEU A 148 28.45 -16.68 18.84
N PRO A 149 28.56 -17.76 18.06
CA PRO A 149 29.86 -18.39 17.72
C PRO A 149 30.63 -17.71 16.60
N TRP A 150 30.27 -16.50 16.15
CA TRP A 150 31.06 -15.75 15.16
C TRP A 150 32.04 -14.79 15.76
#